data_485ee66f957b322c0cc0a844e62d1d80
#
_entry.id   485ee66f957b322c0cc0a844e62d1d80
#
_cell.length_a   1.000
_cell.length_b   1.000
_cell.length_c   1.000
_cell.angle_alpha   90.00
_cell.angle_beta   90.00
_cell.angle_gamma   90.00
#
_symmetry.space_group_name_H-M   'P 1'
#
loop_
_entity.id
_entity.type
_entity.pdbx_description
1 polymer ?
#
loop_
_entity_poly.entity_id
_entity_poly.type
_entity_poly.pdbx_seq_one_letter_code
_entity_poly.pdbx_strand_id
1 'polypeptide(L)'
;MSPRATPLALVSALTFSIAACGSPERSDRSAPSDAPQQTAPTDVAPPPAAPAQADWSSLNALVGQYPNASKLIEDSAVTPELKTLLGAKYETLATHMQTQSPLEREGSVLYTSGNKAHEGGTNAAYILIDPTQRALEVGLWENGKLTTYSTQGATLAKPKDIQTLIANSAP
;
A
#
# COMPACT_ATOMS: atom_id res chain seq x y z
N MET A 1 -26.96 -34.50 -17.70
CA MET A 1 -26.47 -35.71 -17.02
C MET A 1 -25.16 -35.39 -16.31
N SER A 2 -25.22 -35.49 -14.99
CA SER A 2 -24.14 -35.34 -13.98
C SER A 2 -23.02 -36.37 -14.16
N PRO A 3 -21.94 -36.40 -13.35
CA PRO A 3 -21.82 -35.92 -11.94
C PRO A 3 -20.48 -35.22 -11.62
N ARG A 4 -20.48 -34.39 -10.58
CA ARG A 4 -19.93 -34.50 -9.22
C ARG A 4 -18.56 -35.17 -9.03
N ALA A 5 -17.59 -34.41 -8.53
CA ALA A 5 -16.61 -34.90 -7.57
C ALA A 5 -16.07 -33.77 -6.69
N THR A 6 -16.36 -33.83 -5.39
CA THR A 6 -15.65 -33.20 -4.27
C THR A 6 -14.56 -34.15 -3.80
N PRO A 7 -13.43 -33.68 -3.28
CA PRO A 7 -12.92 -34.20 -2.01
C PRO A 7 -12.57 -33.06 -1.06
N LEU A 8 -13.05 -33.08 0.13
CA LEU A 8 -12.65 -33.72 1.39
C LEU A 8 -11.41 -33.12 2.03
N ALA A 9 -11.66 -32.58 3.21
CA ALA A 9 -10.80 -31.96 4.18
C ALA A 9 -9.56 -32.77 4.58
N LEU A 10 -8.50 -32.03 4.97
CA LEU A 10 -7.53 -32.55 5.94
C LEU A 10 -7.22 -31.45 6.96
N VAL A 11 -7.74 -31.67 8.15
CA VAL A 11 -7.42 -30.97 9.41
C VAL A 11 -6.12 -31.57 9.93
N SER A 12 -5.12 -30.77 10.21
CA SER A 12 -3.98 -31.17 11.05
C SER A 12 -3.80 -30.15 12.16
N ALA A 13 -4.24 -30.56 13.32
CA ALA A 13 -3.95 -29.93 14.60
C ALA A 13 -2.53 -30.36 15.04
N LEU A 14 -1.69 -29.40 15.37
CA LEU A 14 -0.44 -29.65 16.09
C LEU A 14 -0.52 -28.93 17.42
N THR A 15 -0.74 -29.71 18.46
CA THR A 15 -0.62 -29.32 19.87
C THR A 15 0.85 -29.39 20.28
N PHE A 16 1.37 -28.32 20.86
CA PHE A 16 2.64 -28.36 21.56
C PHE A 16 2.41 -28.10 23.04
N SER A 17 2.73 -29.11 23.83
CA SER A 17 2.62 -29.12 25.28
C SER A 17 3.90 -28.63 25.95
N ILE A 18 3.67 -28.00 27.08
CA ILE A 18 4.62 -27.37 27.99
C ILE A 18 4.98 -28.36 29.09
N ALA A 19 6.21 -28.33 29.55
CA ALA A 19 6.63 -28.80 30.88
C ALA A 19 7.75 -27.83 31.37
N ALA A 20 7.62 -27.10 32.36
CA ALA A 20 7.43 -27.24 33.81
C ALA A 20 8.73 -27.47 34.60
N CYS A 21 8.88 -26.60 35.60
CA CYS A 21 9.50 -26.79 36.93
C CYS A 21 11.02 -26.74 37.09
N GLY A 22 11.38 -25.89 38.04
CA GLY A 22 12.65 -25.98 38.76
C GLY A 22 12.96 -24.76 39.62
N SER A 23 12.36 -24.61 40.77
CA SER A 23 12.97 -24.02 41.98
C SER A 23 13.33 -25.18 42.91
N PRO A 24 14.13 -25.03 43.98
CA PRO A 24 14.57 -23.88 44.75
C PRO A 24 16.07 -23.98 45.18
N GLU A 25 16.63 -23.01 45.85
CA GLU A 25 17.10 -23.12 47.25
C GLU A 25 17.86 -21.91 47.78
N ARG A 26 17.54 -21.59 48.98
CA ARG A 26 18.09 -20.59 49.89
C ARG A 26 19.57 -20.76 50.16
N SER A 27 20.25 -19.66 50.36
CA SER A 27 21.17 -19.51 51.50
C SER A 27 21.44 -18.05 51.84
N ASP A 28 21.00 -17.74 52.98
CA ASP A 28 21.31 -16.71 53.96
C ASP A 28 22.78 -16.23 53.98
N ARG A 29 23.06 -14.93 54.04
CA ARG A 29 23.80 -14.32 55.11
C ARG A 29 24.21 -12.87 54.88
N SER A 30 23.72 -12.03 55.80
CA SER A 30 24.40 -10.86 56.37
C SER A 30 24.59 -9.59 55.57
N ALA A 31 23.80 -8.60 55.91
CA ALA A 31 24.08 -7.15 55.81
C ALA A 31 25.17 -6.72 56.83
N PRO A 32 25.62 -5.44 56.88
CA PRO A 32 25.13 -4.22 56.24
C PRO A 32 26.28 -3.33 55.67
N SER A 33 25.98 -2.41 54.78
CA SER A 33 26.63 -1.10 54.80
C SER A 33 25.87 -0.08 53.97
N ASP A 34 25.43 0.93 54.67
CA ASP A 34 24.88 2.16 54.19
C ASP A 34 25.73 2.85 53.11
N ALA A 35 25.13 3.12 51.96
CA ALA A 35 25.38 4.35 51.19
C ALA A 35 24.24 4.54 50.22
N PRO A 36 23.54 5.69 50.18
CA PRO A 36 22.55 5.96 49.16
C PRO A 36 23.26 6.23 47.84
N GLN A 37 23.26 5.23 46.94
CA GLN A 37 23.57 5.45 45.53
C GLN A 37 22.41 6.22 44.90
N GLN A 38 22.63 7.52 44.75
CA GLN A 38 21.87 8.36 43.85
C GLN A 38 21.93 7.77 42.44
N THR A 39 20.89 7.03 42.05
CA THR A 39 20.70 6.66 40.65
C THR A 39 20.41 7.94 39.90
N ALA A 40 21.36 8.40 39.10
CA ALA A 40 21.18 9.44 38.13
C ALA A 40 19.99 9.02 37.20
N PRO A 41 19.08 9.94 36.87
CA PRO A 41 18.04 9.64 35.89
C PRO A 41 18.73 9.27 34.57
N THR A 42 18.53 8.03 34.13
CA THR A 42 18.90 7.62 32.79
C THR A 42 18.06 8.45 31.85
N ASP A 43 18.69 9.40 31.19
CA ASP A 43 18.09 10.16 30.08
C ASP A 43 17.78 9.16 28.96
N VAL A 44 16.58 8.60 29.03
CA VAL A 44 16.06 7.75 27.95
C VAL A 44 15.77 8.70 26.80
N ALA A 45 16.67 8.76 25.83
CA ALA A 45 16.43 9.47 24.59
C ALA A 45 15.05 9.09 24.04
N PRO A 46 14.21 10.07 23.65
CA PRO A 46 12.92 9.75 23.07
C PRO A 46 13.12 8.85 21.85
N PRO A 47 12.23 7.85 21.63
CA PRO A 47 12.32 7.00 20.45
C PRO A 47 12.35 7.87 19.20
N PRO A 48 13.14 7.51 18.17
CA PRO A 48 13.17 8.27 16.93
C PRO A 48 11.74 8.44 16.41
N ALA A 49 11.38 9.69 16.13
CA ALA A 49 10.07 10.02 15.59
C ALA A 49 9.86 9.18 14.31
N ALA A 50 8.76 8.46 14.25
CA ALA A 50 8.36 7.78 13.02
C ALA A 50 8.38 8.79 11.86
N PRO A 51 8.89 8.43 10.67
CA PRO A 51 8.93 9.36 9.55
C PRO A 51 7.53 9.94 9.33
N ALA A 52 7.45 11.27 9.31
CA ALA A 52 6.18 11.97 9.10
C ALA A 52 5.56 11.44 7.81
N GLN A 53 4.40 10.80 7.92
CA GLN A 53 3.70 10.28 6.75
C GLN A 53 3.27 11.47 5.89
N ALA A 54 3.61 11.44 4.60
CA ALA A 54 3.24 12.50 3.67
C ALA A 54 1.73 12.80 3.73
N ASP A 55 1.38 14.08 3.74
CA ASP A 55 -0.02 14.50 3.77
C ASP A 55 -0.64 14.39 2.38
N TRP A 56 -1.49 13.39 2.21
CA TRP A 56 -2.18 13.14 0.94
C TRP A 56 -3.28 14.15 0.64
N SER A 57 -3.67 14.98 1.62
CA SER A 57 -4.65 16.05 1.38
C SER A 57 -4.13 17.07 0.36
N SER A 58 -2.82 17.25 0.28
CA SER A 58 -2.15 18.12 -0.69
C SER A 58 -2.44 17.73 -2.14
N LEU A 59 -2.74 16.46 -2.42
CA LEU A 59 -3.09 15.98 -3.76
C LEU A 59 -4.36 16.63 -4.31
N ASN A 60 -5.24 17.12 -3.44
CA ASN A 60 -6.45 17.83 -3.84
C ASN A 60 -6.17 19.11 -4.64
N ALA A 61 -5.02 19.75 -4.39
CA ALA A 61 -4.60 20.94 -5.13
C ALA A 61 -4.11 20.63 -6.56
N LEU A 62 -3.89 19.36 -6.86
CA LEU A 62 -3.42 18.91 -8.18
C LEU A 62 -4.57 18.62 -9.15
N VAL A 63 -5.82 18.65 -8.68
CA VAL A 63 -7.00 18.42 -9.54
C VAL A 63 -7.02 19.44 -10.70
N GLY A 64 -7.23 18.95 -11.91
CA GLY A 64 -7.16 19.70 -13.15
C GLY A 64 -5.76 19.79 -13.76
N GLN A 65 -4.72 19.36 -13.06
CA GLN A 65 -3.34 19.36 -13.57
C GLN A 65 -3.00 18.00 -14.19
N TYR A 66 -2.15 18.03 -15.20
CA TYR A 66 -1.60 16.79 -15.79
C TYR A 66 -0.56 16.17 -14.84
N PRO A 67 -0.54 14.84 -14.67
CA PRO A 67 0.40 14.15 -13.80
C PRO A 67 1.88 14.51 -14.04
N ASN A 68 2.29 14.68 -15.29
CA ASN A 68 3.66 15.07 -15.62
C ASN A 68 3.99 16.53 -15.20
N ALA A 69 3.03 17.45 -15.33
CA ALA A 69 3.21 18.84 -14.93
C ALA A 69 3.25 19.00 -13.42
N SER A 70 2.41 18.25 -12.70
CA SER A 70 2.33 18.24 -11.24
C SER A 70 3.33 17.29 -10.57
N LYS A 71 4.08 16.50 -11.36
CA LYS A 71 4.97 15.42 -10.89
C LYS A 71 4.26 14.41 -9.98
N LEU A 72 2.98 14.15 -10.25
CA LEU A 72 2.14 13.28 -9.43
C LEU A 72 2.75 11.89 -9.21
N ILE A 73 3.35 11.33 -10.26
CA ILE A 73 3.95 9.99 -10.20
C ILE A 73 5.37 10.07 -9.63
N GLU A 74 6.18 11.03 -10.08
CA GLU A 74 7.62 11.10 -9.81
C GLU A 74 7.96 11.67 -8.43
N ASP A 75 7.24 12.73 -8.00
CA ASP A 75 7.60 13.51 -6.80
C ASP A 75 6.37 14.14 -6.15
N SER A 76 5.49 13.33 -5.58
CA SER A 76 4.32 13.77 -4.83
C SER A 76 4.15 12.99 -3.53
N ALA A 77 3.16 13.38 -2.74
CA ALA A 77 2.83 12.69 -1.48
C ALA A 77 2.48 11.20 -1.68
N VAL A 78 2.09 10.78 -2.88
CA VAL A 78 1.68 9.39 -3.19
C VAL A 78 2.81 8.56 -3.80
N THR A 79 3.89 9.20 -4.25
CA THR A 79 5.00 8.51 -4.97
C THR A 79 5.61 7.35 -4.18
N PRO A 80 5.90 7.46 -2.88
CA PRO A 80 6.47 6.35 -2.12
C PRO A 80 5.56 5.10 -2.11
N GLU A 81 4.26 5.31 -1.94
CA GLU A 81 3.27 4.25 -1.92
C GLU A 81 3.06 3.63 -3.30
N LEU A 82 3.08 4.44 -4.37
CA LEU A 82 3.06 3.93 -5.75
C LEU A 82 4.26 3.01 -6.03
N LYS A 83 5.45 3.42 -5.61
CA LYS A 83 6.67 2.59 -5.76
C LYS A 83 6.57 1.29 -4.96
N THR A 84 6.06 1.36 -3.73
CA THR A 84 5.87 0.18 -2.88
C THR A 84 4.83 -0.78 -3.47
N LEU A 85 3.71 -0.24 -3.94
CA LEU A 85 2.60 -1.02 -4.50
C LEU A 85 2.98 -1.75 -5.80
N LEU A 86 3.70 -1.06 -6.67
CA LEU A 86 4.01 -1.54 -8.02
C LEU A 86 5.35 -2.27 -8.11
N GLY A 87 6.30 -1.98 -7.21
CA GLY A 87 7.63 -2.55 -7.30
C GLY A 87 8.26 -2.34 -8.68
N ALA A 88 8.65 -3.41 -9.35
CA ALA A 88 9.24 -3.37 -10.68
C ALA A 88 8.28 -2.83 -11.78
N LYS A 89 6.96 -2.81 -11.54
CA LYS A 89 5.97 -2.27 -12.48
C LYS A 89 5.84 -0.75 -12.45
N TYR A 90 6.52 -0.09 -11.52
CA TYR A 90 6.51 1.38 -11.45
C TYR A 90 7.00 2.05 -12.75
N GLU A 91 8.07 1.52 -13.34
CA GLU A 91 8.58 2.02 -14.64
C GLU A 91 7.60 1.75 -15.79
N THR A 92 6.85 0.66 -15.71
CA THR A 92 5.77 0.37 -16.66
C THR A 92 4.67 1.42 -16.54
N LEU A 93 4.26 1.79 -15.31
CA LEU A 93 3.31 2.87 -15.09
C LEU A 93 3.79 4.18 -15.71
N ALA A 94 5.01 4.60 -15.43
CA ALA A 94 5.59 5.84 -15.98
C ALA A 94 5.55 5.83 -17.53
N THR A 95 5.88 4.69 -18.15
CA THR A 95 5.82 4.53 -19.60
C THR A 95 4.39 4.58 -20.14
N HIS A 96 3.43 3.96 -19.45
CA HIS A 96 2.01 3.94 -19.85
C HIS A 96 1.28 5.25 -19.54
N MET A 97 1.94 6.18 -18.89
CA MET A 97 1.43 7.53 -18.62
C MET A 97 2.09 8.61 -19.50
N GLN A 98 2.67 8.25 -20.66
CA GLN A 98 3.27 9.21 -21.58
C GLN A 98 2.25 10.17 -22.19
N THR A 99 1.06 9.67 -22.52
CA THR A 99 -0.09 10.49 -22.92
C THR A 99 -1.13 10.37 -21.81
N GLN A 100 -1.48 11.47 -21.18
CA GLN A 100 -2.22 11.49 -19.92
C GLN A 100 -3.48 12.33 -20.00
N SER A 101 -4.51 11.96 -19.22
CA SER A 101 -5.59 12.86 -18.83
C SER A 101 -5.16 13.71 -17.61
N PRO A 102 -5.78 14.88 -17.39
CA PRO A 102 -5.59 15.60 -16.14
C PRO A 102 -6.05 14.76 -14.94
N LEU A 103 -5.57 15.11 -13.75
CA LEU A 103 -6.07 14.53 -12.51
C LEU A 103 -7.49 15.06 -12.27
N GLU A 104 -8.44 14.18 -12.16
CA GLU A 104 -9.85 14.49 -11.95
C GLU A 104 -10.33 13.96 -10.60
N ARG A 105 -11.58 14.32 -10.23
CA ARG A 105 -12.19 13.88 -8.98
C ARG A 105 -13.61 13.41 -9.20
N GLU A 106 -13.95 12.26 -8.62
CA GLU A 106 -15.32 11.79 -8.45
C GLU A 106 -15.53 11.32 -7.01
N GLY A 107 -16.36 12.01 -6.26
CA GLY A 107 -16.53 11.77 -4.81
C GLY A 107 -15.24 12.03 -4.01
N SER A 108 -14.79 11.03 -3.25
CA SER A 108 -13.52 11.06 -2.51
C SER A 108 -12.32 10.65 -3.35
N VAL A 109 -12.54 10.06 -4.53
CA VAL A 109 -11.49 9.47 -5.34
C VAL A 109 -10.95 10.49 -6.35
N LEU A 110 -9.63 10.66 -6.36
CA LEU A 110 -8.88 11.32 -7.41
C LEU A 110 -8.48 10.26 -8.43
N TYR A 111 -8.54 10.60 -9.72
CA TYR A 111 -8.20 9.64 -10.76
C TYR A 111 -7.59 10.31 -11.98
N THR A 112 -6.78 9.55 -12.67
CA THR A 112 -6.22 9.91 -13.96
C THR A 112 -5.99 8.64 -14.77
N SER A 113 -5.87 8.79 -16.08
CA SER A 113 -5.54 7.69 -16.98
C SER A 113 -4.55 8.15 -18.04
N GLY A 114 -3.92 7.18 -18.68
CA GLY A 114 -2.99 7.47 -19.77
C GLY A 114 -2.70 6.24 -20.59
N ASN A 115 -1.91 6.44 -21.63
CA ASN A 115 -1.42 5.36 -22.46
C ASN A 115 -0.01 5.64 -22.95
N LYS A 116 0.69 4.59 -23.31
CA LYS A 116 1.95 4.70 -24.02
C LYS A 116 1.72 5.36 -25.38
N ALA A 117 2.58 6.25 -25.77
CA ALA A 117 2.44 6.99 -27.03
C ALA A 117 2.30 6.02 -28.21
N HIS A 118 1.31 6.29 -29.06
CA HIS A 118 0.95 5.47 -30.24
C HIS A 118 0.45 4.04 -29.97
N GLU A 119 0.24 3.67 -28.69
CA GLU A 119 -0.19 2.31 -28.30
C GLU A 119 -1.48 2.34 -27.44
N GLY A 120 -2.36 3.32 -27.69
CA GLY A 120 -3.64 3.44 -27.00
C GLY A 120 -4.49 2.18 -27.14
N GLY A 121 -5.11 1.74 -26.03
CA GLY A 121 -5.91 0.52 -25.96
C GLY A 121 -5.12 -0.78 -25.75
N THR A 122 -3.81 -0.77 -25.98
CA THR A 122 -2.94 -1.94 -25.81
C THR A 122 -2.06 -1.80 -24.57
N ASN A 123 -1.41 -0.65 -24.44
CA ASN A 123 -0.53 -0.32 -23.32
C ASN A 123 -1.02 0.99 -22.68
N ALA A 124 -1.74 0.88 -21.59
CA ALA A 124 -2.41 1.97 -20.91
C ALA A 124 -2.34 1.79 -19.40
N ALA A 125 -2.69 2.85 -18.67
CA ALA A 125 -2.78 2.80 -17.22
C ALA A 125 -3.91 3.69 -16.70
N TYR A 126 -4.37 3.40 -15.48
CA TYR A 126 -5.10 4.34 -14.66
C TYR A 126 -4.57 4.32 -13.23
N ILE A 127 -4.77 5.42 -12.53
CA ILE A 127 -4.46 5.57 -11.12
C ILE A 127 -5.71 6.08 -10.42
N LEU A 128 -6.13 5.41 -9.34
CA LEU A 128 -7.12 5.88 -8.39
C LEU A 128 -6.45 6.16 -7.06
N ILE A 129 -6.79 7.29 -6.45
CA ILE A 129 -6.23 7.73 -5.17
C ILE A 129 -7.39 8.17 -4.27
N ASP A 130 -7.54 7.58 -3.10
CA ASP A 130 -8.39 8.15 -2.05
C ASP A 130 -7.48 8.76 -0.97
N PRO A 131 -7.36 10.10 -0.93
CA PRO A 131 -6.50 10.76 0.05
C PRO A 131 -6.97 10.56 1.50
N THR A 132 -8.26 10.36 1.71
CA THR A 132 -8.85 10.19 3.05
C THR A 132 -8.55 8.81 3.62
N GLN A 133 -8.71 7.78 2.78
CA GLN A 133 -8.42 6.40 3.16
C GLN A 133 -6.94 6.04 3.02
N ARG A 134 -6.13 6.92 2.42
CA ARG A 134 -4.74 6.65 2.03
C ARG A 134 -4.62 5.36 1.21
N ALA A 135 -5.51 5.23 0.25
CA ALA A 135 -5.64 4.04 -0.57
C ALA A 135 -5.37 4.35 -2.04
N LEU A 136 -4.75 3.38 -2.71
CA LEU A 136 -4.41 3.42 -4.13
C LEU A 136 -4.99 2.21 -4.85
N GLU A 137 -5.37 2.42 -6.10
CA GLU A 137 -5.53 1.36 -7.08
C GLU A 137 -4.87 1.81 -8.40
N VAL A 138 -4.09 0.93 -8.99
CA VAL A 138 -3.46 1.14 -10.29
C VAL A 138 -3.83 -0.01 -11.21
N GLY A 139 -4.38 0.30 -12.37
CA GLY A 139 -4.57 -0.65 -13.46
C GLY A 139 -3.52 -0.45 -14.53
N LEU A 140 -2.91 -1.54 -14.97
CA LEU A 140 -1.95 -1.56 -16.07
C LEU A 140 -2.44 -2.51 -17.16
N TRP A 141 -2.62 -1.99 -18.37
CA TRP A 141 -2.78 -2.83 -19.57
C TRP A 141 -1.43 -3.07 -20.19
N GLU A 142 -1.06 -4.33 -20.29
CA GLU A 142 0.14 -4.78 -21.00
C GLU A 142 -0.30 -5.72 -22.13
N ASN A 143 -0.11 -5.31 -23.35
CA ASN A 143 -0.57 -6.04 -24.55
C ASN A 143 -2.10 -6.32 -24.51
N GLY A 144 -2.88 -5.33 -24.08
CA GLY A 144 -4.34 -5.43 -23.97
C GLY A 144 -4.85 -6.18 -22.73
N LYS A 145 -3.99 -6.74 -21.90
CA LYS A 145 -4.36 -7.46 -20.68
C LYS A 145 -4.27 -6.56 -19.46
N LEU A 146 -5.39 -6.33 -18.78
CA LEU A 146 -5.44 -5.56 -17.53
C LEU A 146 -4.94 -6.38 -16.34
N THR A 147 -4.05 -5.77 -15.57
CA THR A 147 -3.68 -6.21 -14.21
C THR A 147 -3.90 -5.06 -13.25
N THR A 148 -4.56 -5.32 -12.12
CA THR A 148 -4.87 -4.31 -11.10
C THR A 148 -4.03 -4.55 -9.84
N TYR A 149 -3.48 -3.47 -9.31
CA TYR A 149 -2.72 -3.41 -8.06
C TYR A 149 -3.46 -2.48 -7.10
N SER A 150 -3.68 -2.89 -5.87
CA SER A 150 -4.40 -2.06 -4.89
C SER A 150 -3.81 -2.16 -3.49
N THR A 151 -3.96 -1.09 -2.72
CA THR A 151 -3.64 -1.11 -1.29
C THR A 151 -4.40 -2.23 -0.61
N GLN A 152 -3.70 -3.02 0.21
CA GLN A 152 -4.28 -4.19 0.86
C GLN A 152 -5.50 -3.81 1.71
N GLY A 153 -6.60 -4.51 1.51
CA GLY A 153 -7.85 -4.30 2.24
C GLY A 153 -8.66 -3.07 1.81
N ALA A 154 -8.17 -2.29 0.84
CA ALA A 154 -8.91 -1.15 0.31
C ALA A 154 -9.76 -1.55 -0.91
N THR A 155 -10.93 -0.95 -1.02
CA THR A 155 -11.78 -1.02 -2.20
C THR A 155 -12.17 0.40 -2.57
N LEU A 156 -11.68 0.87 -3.73
CA LEU A 156 -11.98 2.20 -4.24
C LEU A 156 -13.18 2.16 -5.21
N ALA A 157 -14.08 3.11 -5.06
CA ALA A 157 -15.12 3.32 -6.05
C ALA A 157 -14.47 3.71 -7.39
N LYS A 158 -14.81 3.00 -8.45
CA LYS A 158 -14.29 3.31 -9.78
C LYS A 158 -15.10 4.45 -10.40
N PRO A 159 -14.48 5.59 -10.71
CA PRO A 159 -15.10 6.67 -11.46
C PRO A 159 -15.65 6.19 -12.79
N LYS A 160 -16.69 6.87 -13.27
CA LYS A 160 -17.40 6.47 -14.52
C LYS A 160 -16.47 6.36 -15.72
N ASP A 161 -15.50 7.27 -15.84
CA ASP A 161 -14.55 7.28 -16.96
C ASP A 161 -13.63 6.07 -16.91
N ILE A 162 -13.19 5.68 -15.71
CA ILE A 162 -12.37 4.48 -15.52
C ILE A 162 -13.18 3.20 -15.79
N GLN A 163 -14.46 3.16 -15.38
CA GLN A 163 -15.33 2.04 -15.73
C GLN A 163 -15.49 1.90 -17.26
N THR A 164 -15.66 3.04 -17.94
CA THR A 164 -15.75 3.08 -19.40
C THR A 164 -14.44 2.64 -20.06
N LEU A 165 -13.30 3.10 -19.54
CA LEU A 165 -11.99 2.70 -20.03
C LEU A 165 -11.80 1.18 -19.91
N ILE A 166 -12.15 0.60 -18.77
CA ILE A 166 -12.07 -0.85 -18.54
C ILE A 166 -12.99 -1.60 -19.49
N ALA A 167 -14.23 -1.15 -19.66
CA ALA A 167 -15.20 -1.81 -20.54
C ALA A 167 -14.76 -1.79 -22.01
N ASN A 168 -14.18 -0.67 -22.47
CA ASN A 168 -13.72 -0.53 -23.86
C ASN A 168 -12.41 -1.26 -24.15
N SER A 169 -11.67 -1.64 -23.12
CA SER A 169 -10.39 -2.37 -23.25
C SER A 169 -10.55 -3.87 -23.01
N ALA A 170 -11.76 -4.35 -22.76
CA ALA A 170 -12.04 -5.78 -22.69
C ALA A 170 -11.93 -6.39 -24.09
N PRO A 171 -11.32 -7.58 -24.22
CA PRO A 171 -11.16 -8.26 -25.52
C PRO A 171 -12.48 -8.75 -26.10
#